data_d5de43a51bee7de666d554f0f2bd2848
#
_entry.id   d5de43a51bee7de666d554f0f2bd2848
#
_cell.length_a   1.000
_cell.length_b   1.000
_cell.length_c   1.000
_cell.angle_alpha   90.00
_cell.angle_beta   90.00
_cell.angle_gamma   90.00
#
_symmetry.space_group_name_H-M   'P 1'
#
loop_
_entity.id
_entity.type
_entity.pdbx_description
1 polymer ?
#
loop_
_entity_poly.entity_id
_entity_poly.type
_entity_poly.pdbx_seq_one_letter_code
_entity_poly.pdbx_strand_id
1 'polypeptide(L)'
;MLEHIMIQKKIAMKRFICFIMIITITVLFMIPKDVLAENNKPVAVIDGTLNVKEGKTVYLDGTLSSDPGGANLDYSWTLLSSPNSSLAIISSSSNPQASFEADIAGTYKVKLIVNNGLTDSDPAYAEIIVTERE
;
A
#
# COMPACT_ATOMS: atom_id res chain seq x y z
N MET A 1 49.02 -16.83 -40.52
CA MET A 1 48.94 -17.44 -39.15
C MET A 1 48.38 -16.44 -38.10
N LEU A 2 48.89 -15.24 -37.96
CA LEU A 2 48.46 -14.21 -36.99
C LEU A 2 47.02 -13.76 -37.21
N GLU A 3 46.59 -13.56 -38.43
CA GLU A 3 45.18 -13.14 -38.72
C GLU A 3 44.17 -14.19 -38.30
N HIS A 4 44.47 -15.48 -38.53
CA HIS A 4 43.59 -16.56 -38.11
C HIS A 4 43.42 -16.60 -36.57
N ILE A 5 44.49 -16.39 -35.83
CA ILE A 5 44.48 -16.30 -34.36
C ILE A 5 43.65 -15.11 -33.85
N MET A 6 43.74 -13.95 -34.50
CA MET A 6 42.94 -12.77 -34.13
C MET A 6 41.46 -12.98 -34.40
N ILE A 7 41.09 -13.63 -35.49
CA ILE A 7 39.71 -13.95 -35.81
C ILE A 7 39.11 -14.91 -34.76
N GLN A 8 39.84 -15.96 -34.40
CA GLN A 8 39.40 -16.89 -33.36
C GLN A 8 39.22 -16.22 -31.99
N LYS A 9 40.11 -15.32 -31.59
CA LYS A 9 39.98 -14.53 -30.35
C LYS A 9 38.75 -13.63 -30.37
N LYS A 10 38.45 -12.97 -31.52
CA LYS A 10 37.23 -12.14 -31.64
C LYS A 10 35.96 -12.98 -31.56
N ILE A 11 35.92 -14.18 -32.13
CA ILE A 11 34.78 -15.08 -32.06
C ILE A 11 34.59 -15.60 -30.62
N ALA A 12 35.66 -16.00 -29.93
CA ALA A 12 35.62 -16.44 -28.56
C ALA A 12 35.12 -15.33 -27.61
N MET A 13 35.57 -14.08 -27.82
CA MET A 13 35.15 -12.92 -27.03
C MET A 13 33.66 -12.61 -27.26
N LYS A 14 33.18 -12.66 -28.51
CA LYS A 14 31.75 -12.48 -28.80
C LYS A 14 30.87 -13.57 -28.15
N ARG A 15 31.29 -14.80 -28.17
CA ARG A 15 30.60 -15.92 -27.51
C ARG A 15 30.58 -15.74 -25.99
N PHE A 16 31.67 -15.27 -25.40
CA PHE A 16 31.77 -15.00 -23.95
C PHE A 16 30.86 -13.84 -23.51
N ILE A 17 30.80 -12.76 -24.30
CA ILE A 17 29.87 -11.63 -24.04
C ILE A 17 28.40 -12.10 -24.15
N CYS A 18 28.09 -12.89 -25.18
CA CYS A 18 26.72 -13.44 -25.34
C CYS A 18 26.34 -14.37 -24.18
N PHE A 19 27.28 -15.16 -23.67
CA PHE A 19 27.06 -16.06 -22.54
C PHE A 19 26.83 -15.27 -21.23
N ILE A 20 27.57 -14.19 -21.00
CA ILE A 20 27.37 -13.29 -19.85
C ILE A 20 26.01 -12.59 -19.96
N MET A 21 25.62 -12.10 -21.13
CA MET A 21 24.30 -11.49 -21.33
C MET A 21 23.15 -12.47 -21.07
N ILE A 22 23.29 -13.73 -21.48
CA ILE A 22 22.28 -14.77 -21.22
C ILE A 22 22.19 -15.05 -19.71
N ILE A 23 23.32 -15.14 -19.00
CA ILE A 23 23.32 -15.35 -17.54
C ILE A 23 22.69 -14.17 -16.81
N THR A 24 22.97 -12.94 -17.21
CA THR A 24 22.37 -11.76 -16.57
C THR A 24 20.86 -11.69 -16.80
N ILE A 25 20.38 -12.07 -17.98
CA ILE A 25 18.94 -12.13 -18.27
C ILE A 25 18.26 -13.27 -17.48
N THR A 26 18.90 -14.44 -17.37
CA THR A 26 18.32 -15.56 -16.61
C THR A 26 18.32 -15.31 -15.10
N VAL A 27 19.34 -14.64 -14.56
CA VAL A 27 19.37 -14.27 -13.14
C VAL A 27 18.29 -13.23 -12.83
N LEU A 28 18.04 -12.26 -13.73
CA LEU A 28 16.96 -11.29 -13.57
C LEU A 28 15.56 -11.95 -13.60
N PHE A 29 15.41 -13.06 -14.33
CA PHE A 29 14.15 -13.81 -14.42
C PHE A 29 13.94 -14.76 -13.22
N MET A 30 14.98 -15.04 -12.43
CA MET A 30 14.93 -15.90 -11.25
C MET A 30 14.68 -15.13 -9.93
N ILE A 31 14.52 -13.81 -9.96
CA ILE A 31 14.10 -13.08 -8.75
C ILE A 31 12.64 -13.49 -8.47
N PRO A 32 12.36 -14.12 -7.32
CA PRO A 32 10.99 -14.47 -6.94
C PRO A 32 10.12 -13.22 -6.99
N LYS A 33 8.95 -13.30 -7.61
CA LYS A 33 8.01 -12.18 -7.66
C LYS A 33 7.66 -11.65 -6.27
N ASP A 34 7.69 -12.54 -5.28
CA ASP A 34 7.39 -12.22 -3.88
C ASP A 34 8.42 -11.24 -3.27
N VAL A 35 9.69 -11.32 -3.66
CA VAL A 35 10.75 -10.38 -3.20
C VAL A 35 10.55 -8.99 -3.80
N LEU A 36 10.04 -8.90 -5.04
CA LEU A 36 9.73 -7.62 -5.67
C LEU A 36 8.41 -7.03 -5.15
N ALA A 37 7.45 -7.89 -4.80
CA ALA A 37 6.16 -7.47 -4.27
C ALA A 37 6.30 -6.89 -2.85
N GLU A 38 7.13 -7.50 -1.99
CA GLU A 38 7.35 -7.02 -0.62
C GLU A 38 8.06 -5.66 -0.58
N ASN A 39 8.95 -5.40 -1.54
CA ASN A 39 9.66 -4.14 -1.65
C ASN A 39 8.82 -2.99 -2.27
N ASN A 40 7.64 -3.32 -2.81
CA ASN A 40 6.71 -2.36 -3.41
C ASN A 40 5.35 -2.31 -2.70
N LYS A 41 5.27 -2.86 -1.50
CA LYS A 41 4.04 -2.85 -0.72
C LYS A 41 3.77 -1.44 -0.20
N PRO A 42 2.59 -0.86 -0.45
CA PRO A 42 2.25 0.46 0.06
C PRO A 42 2.05 0.42 1.59
N VAL A 43 2.16 1.58 2.21
CA VAL A 43 1.99 1.78 3.65
C VAL A 43 0.75 2.60 3.90
N ALA A 44 -0.23 2.02 4.60
CA ALA A 44 -1.42 2.72 5.04
C ALA A 44 -1.14 3.49 6.34
N VAL A 45 -1.54 4.75 6.38
CA VAL A 45 -1.46 5.61 7.56
C VAL A 45 -2.81 6.27 7.78
N ILE A 46 -3.32 6.23 9.02
CA ILE A 46 -4.54 6.91 9.42
C ILE A 46 -4.16 8.08 10.30
N ASP A 47 -4.61 9.27 9.92
CA ASP A 47 -4.63 10.48 10.74
C ASP A 47 -6.07 10.96 10.87
N GLY A 48 -6.33 11.95 11.73
CA GLY A 48 -7.62 12.56 11.87
C GLY A 48 -8.09 12.71 13.31
N THR A 49 -9.41 12.91 13.47
CA THR A 49 -10.02 13.20 14.78
C THR A 49 -10.33 11.90 15.54
N LEU A 50 -9.56 11.63 16.59
CA LEU A 50 -9.71 10.40 17.40
C LEU A 50 -10.61 10.56 18.63
N ASN A 51 -10.98 11.81 19.00
CA ASN A 51 -11.86 12.11 20.13
C ASN A 51 -12.91 13.13 19.72
N VAL A 52 -14.17 12.77 19.82
CA VAL A 52 -15.30 13.65 19.45
C VAL A 52 -16.43 13.51 20.45
N LYS A 53 -17.38 14.44 20.41
CA LYS A 53 -18.65 14.31 21.11
C LYS A 53 -19.70 13.64 20.22
N GLU A 54 -20.63 12.94 20.83
CA GLU A 54 -21.79 12.34 20.18
C GLU A 54 -22.53 13.36 19.28
N GLY A 55 -22.95 12.93 18.11
CA GLY A 55 -23.60 13.73 17.09
C GLY A 55 -22.65 14.61 16.29
N LYS A 56 -21.33 14.41 16.39
CA LYS A 56 -20.32 15.12 15.59
C LYS A 56 -19.77 14.22 14.48
N THR A 57 -19.33 14.86 13.42
CA THR A 57 -18.66 14.18 12.33
C THR A 57 -17.21 13.87 12.72
N VAL A 58 -16.82 12.61 12.54
CA VAL A 58 -15.44 12.14 12.58
C VAL A 58 -14.85 12.28 11.18
N TYR A 59 -13.69 12.91 11.09
CA TYR A 59 -12.93 13.02 9.85
C TYR A 59 -11.73 12.06 9.92
N LEU A 60 -11.58 11.25 8.89
CA LEU A 60 -10.53 10.28 8.71
C LEU A 60 -9.63 10.75 7.56
N ASP A 61 -8.33 10.75 7.74
CA ASP A 61 -7.37 11.19 6.75
C ASP A 61 -6.34 10.09 6.49
N GLY A 62 -6.29 9.60 5.26
CA GLY A 62 -5.34 8.59 4.78
C GLY A 62 -4.24 9.20 3.89
N THR A 63 -4.19 10.52 3.72
CA THR A 63 -3.28 11.18 2.76
C THR A 63 -1.80 11.00 3.08
N LEU A 64 -1.45 10.61 4.32
CA LEU A 64 -0.09 10.27 4.72
C LEU A 64 0.33 8.85 4.28
N SER A 65 -0.59 8.07 3.71
CA SER A 65 -0.26 6.77 3.12
C SER A 65 0.67 6.95 1.93
N SER A 66 1.57 6.01 1.71
CA SER A 66 2.60 6.12 0.69
C SER A 66 2.87 4.80 -0.01
N ASP A 67 3.35 4.90 -1.25
CA ASP A 67 3.90 3.77 -2.00
C ASP A 67 5.39 3.97 -2.24
N PRO A 68 6.25 2.99 -1.93
CA PRO A 68 7.69 3.10 -2.18
C PRO A 68 8.07 3.33 -3.65
N GLY A 69 7.25 2.84 -4.58
CA GLY A 69 7.41 3.04 -6.03
C GLY A 69 6.81 4.35 -6.53
N GLY A 70 6.13 5.14 -5.68
CA GLY A 70 5.48 6.40 -6.05
C GLY A 70 4.21 6.22 -6.89
N ALA A 71 3.59 5.06 -6.87
CA ALA A 71 2.31 4.82 -7.55
C ALA A 71 1.17 5.56 -6.86
N ASN A 72 0.12 5.85 -7.63
CA ASN A 72 -1.13 6.32 -7.06
C ASN A 72 -1.77 5.24 -6.19
N LEU A 73 -2.41 5.67 -5.10
CA LEU A 73 -3.05 4.76 -4.16
C LEU A 73 -4.57 4.82 -4.30
N ASP A 74 -5.18 3.64 -4.34
CA ASP A 74 -6.60 3.43 -4.09
C ASP A 74 -6.81 3.20 -2.60
N TYR A 75 -7.90 3.72 -2.04
CA TYR A 75 -8.20 3.68 -0.61
C TYR A 75 -9.42 2.80 -0.34
N SER A 76 -9.40 2.09 0.77
CA SER A 76 -10.51 1.27 1.25
C SER A 76 -10.67 1.40 2.75
N TRP A 77 -11.67 2.21 3.15
CA TRP A 77 -12.04 2.41 4.54
C TRP A 77 -13.14 1.44 4.95
N THR A 78 -13.03 0.90 6.15
CA THR A 78 -14.03 -0.01 6.73
C THR A 78 -14.29 0.36 8.18
N LEU A 79 -15.54 0.51 8.57
CA LEU A 79 -15.95 0.56 9.97
C LEU A 79 -16.03 -0.88 10.48
N LEU A 80 -15.12 -1.27 11.37
CA LEU A 80 -15.03 -2.63 11.89
C LEU A 80 -15.99 -2.87 13.06
N SER A 81 -16.15 -1.87 13.90
CA SER A 81 -17.09 -1.92 15.04
C SER A 81 -17.56 -0.53 15.43
N SER A 82 -18.76 -0.47 15.96
CA SER A 82 -19.40 0.71 16.53
C SER A 82 -20.17 0.30 17.79
N PRO A 83 -20.61 1.24 18.63
CA PRO A 83 -21.52 0.97 19.75
C PRO A 83 -22.79 0.27 19.30
N ASN A 84 -23.41 -0.50 20.20
CA ASN A 84 -24.69 -1.14 19.93
C ASN A 84 -25.74 -0.09 19.54
N SER A 85 -26.53 -0.41 18.52
CA SER A 85 -27.57 0.45 17.94
C SER A 85 -27.05 1.67 17.17
N SER A 86 -25.73 1.84 16.98
CA SER A 86 -25.19 2.86 16.08
C SER A 86 -25.56 2.54 14.63
N LEU A 87 -25.91 3.58 13.88
CA LEU A 87 -26.20 3.54 12.46
C LEU A 87 -25.09 4.20 11.63
N ALA A 88 -23.93 4.44 12.23
CA ALA A 88 -22.79 5.08 11.58
C ALA A 88 -22.33 4.31 10.34
N ILE A 89 -22.16 5.05 9.24
CA ILE A 89 -21.66 4.53 7.96
C ILE A 89 -20.56 5.48 7.48
N ILE A 90 -19.44 4.90 7.02
CA ILE A 90 -18.36 5.69 6.43
C ILE A 90 -18.80 6.21 5.06
N SER A 91 -18.77 7.53 4.92
CA SER A 91 -18.92 8.24 3.65
C SER A 91 -17.60 8.38 2.96
N SER A 92 -17.58 8.31 1.60
CA SER A 92 -16.35 8.44 0.80
C SER A 92 -15.30 7.37 1.12
N SER A 93 -15.74 6.13 1.35
CA SER A 93 -14.89 5.01 1.80
C SER A 93 -13.78 4.62 0.82
N SER A 94 -13.83 5.10 -0.42
CA SER A 94 -12.78 4.89 -1.45
C SER A 94 -11.91 6.13 -1.70
N ASN A 95 -12.06 7.19 -0.94
CA ASN A 95 -11.27 8.40 -1.07
C ASN A 95 -10.12 8.46 -0.05
N PRO A 96 -9.06 9.25 -0.28
CA PRO A 96 -8.02 9.48 0.72
C PRO A 96 -8.56 10.02 2.04
N GLN A 97 -9.63 10.83 1.98
CA GLN A 97 -10.33 11.37 3.13
C GLN A 97 -11.74 10.81 3.19
N ALA A 98 -12.13 10.34 4.35
CA ALA A 98 -13.43 9.77 4.64
C ALA A 98 -14.02 10.37 5.90
N SER A 99 -15.31 10.14 6.17
CA SER A 99 -15.95 10.63 7.38
C SER A 99 -17.14 9.74 7.76
N PHE A 100 -17.55 9.83 9.03
CA PHE A 100 -18.81 9.28 9.50
C PHE A 100 -19.38 10.13 10.64
N GLU A 101 -20.67 10.03 10.87
CA GLU A 101 -21.31 10.66 12.03
C GLU A 101 -21.19 9.72 13.24
N ALA A 102 -20.66 10.24 14.35
CA ALA A 102 -20.60 9.54 15.62
C ALA A 102 -21.93 9.68 16.36
N ASP A 103 -22.91 8.87 15.98
CA ASP A 103 -24.31 8.98 16.41
C ASP A 103 -24.58 8.53 17.86
N ILE A 104 -23.68 7.72 18.43
CA ILE A 104 -23.79 7.17 19.80
C ILE A 104 -22.41 7.26 20.48
N ALA A 105 -22.39 7.60 21.77
CA ALA A 105 -21.18 7.59 22.60
C ALA A 105 -20.62 6.16 22.74
N GLY A 106 -19.31 6.03 22.72
CA GLY A 106 -18.59 4.77 22.81
C GLY A 106 -17.38 4.71 21.90
N THR A 107 -16.89 3.50 21.62
CA THR A 107 -15.68 3.29 20.79
C THR A 107 -16.05 2.78 19.40
N TYR A 108 -15.53 3.46 18.40
CA TYR A 108 -15.58 3.07 16.98
C TYR A 108 -14.21 2.59 16.56
N LYS A 109 -14.14 1.52 15.78
CA LYS A 109 -12.89 1.03 15.19
C LYS A 109 -12.97 1.07 13.69
N VAL A 110 -11.99 1.70 13.07
CA VAL A 110 -11.87 1.80 11.63
C VAL A 110 -10.61 1.12 11.13
N LYS A 111 -10.66 0.69 9.90
CA LYS A 111 -9.56 0.09 9.16
C LYS A 111 -9.37 0.82 7.84
N LEU A 112 -8.12 1.08 7.47
CA LEU A 112 -7.71 1.52 6.15
C LEU A 112 -6.80 0.48 5.51
N ILE A 113 -7.08 0.15 4.25
CA ILE A 113 -6.17 -0.54 3.35
C ILE A 113 -5.96 0.38 2.15
N VAL A 114 -4.72 0.50 1.68
CA VAL A 114 -4.41 1.18 0.41
C VAL A 114 -3.80 0.20 -0.57
N ASN A 115 -4.07 0.40 -1.87
CA ASN A 115 -3.61 -0.45 -2.96
C ASN A 115 -2.90 0.41 -4.02
N ASN A 116 -1.76 -0.05 -4.52
CA ASN A 116 -0.96 0.65 -5.54
C ASN A 116 -1.22 0.16 -6.97
N GLY A 117 -2.31 -0.57 -7.19
CA GLY A 117 -2.65 -1.22 -8.46
C GLY A 117 -2.04 -2.61 -8.65
N LEU A 118 -1.13 -3.04 -7.75
CA LEU A 118 -0.45 -4.34 -7.79
C LEU A 118 -0.68 -5.15 -6.51
N THR A 119 -0.63 -4.49 -5.35
CA THR A 119 -0.72 -5.16 -4.04
C THR A 119 -1.34 -4.23 -3.00
N ASP A 120 -1.98 -4.85 -2.00
CA ASP A 120 -2.54 -4.16 -0.85
C ASP A 120 -1.46 -3.88 0.22
N SER A 121 -1.66 -2.80 0.97
CA SER A 121 -0.93 -2.53 2.21
C SER A 121 -1.28 -3.53 3.30
N ASP A 122 -0.48 -3.58 4.36
CA ASP A 122 -0.99 -4.03 5.64
C ASP A 122 -2.09 -3.08 6.11
N PRO A 123 -3.12 -3.58 6.82
CA PRO A 123 -4.18 -2.74 7.31
C PRO A 123 -3.68 -1.81 8.43
N ALA A 124 -4.01 -0.52 8.32
CA ALA A 124 -3.91 0.41 9.43
C ALA A 124 -5.24 0.44 10.21
N TYR A 125 -5.16 0.64 11.52
CA TYR A 125 -6.32 0.67 12.41
C TYR A 125 -6.31 1.93 13.24
N ALA A 126 -7.50 2.48 13.53
CA ALA A 126 -7.67 3.55 14.49
C ALA A 126 -8.91 3.30 15.37
N GLU A 127 -8.83 3.72 16.62
CA GLU A 127 -9.93 3.75 17.55
C GLU A 127 -10.35 5.21 17.79
N ILE A 128 -11.63 5.48 17.65
CA ILE A 128 -12.24 6.78 17.87
C ILE A 128 -13.09 6.69 19.13
N ILE A 129 -12.81 7.55 20.10
CA ILE A 129 -13.54 7.63 21.35
C ILE A 129 -14.58 8.74 21.24
N VAL A 130 -15.83 8.38 21.39
CA VAL A 130 -16.96 9.28 21.35
C VAL A 130 -17.53 9.44 22.76
N THR A 131 -17.50 10.65 23.29
CA THR A 131 -18.06 10.98 24.60
C THR A 131 -19.48 11.52 24.46
N GLU A 132 -20.26 11.34 25.50
CA GLU A 132 -21.64 11.85 25.57
C GLU A 132 -21.71 13.38 25.31
N ARG A 133 -22.80 13.79 24.76
CA ARG A 133 -23.14 15.20 24.60
C ARG A 133 -23.54 15.78 25.98
N GLU A 134 -22.91 16.86 26.37
CA GLU A 134 -23.36 17.65 27.53
C GLU A 134 -24.68 18.36 27.25
#